data_7f162ad8f8dd1b8dc1a9041c0ba87bd8
#
_entry.id   7f162ad8f8dd1b8dc1a9041c0ba87bd8
#
_cell.length_a   1.000
_cell.length_b   1.000
_cell.length_c   1.000
_cell.angle_alpha   90.00
_cell.angle_beta   90.00
_cell.angle_gamma   90.00
#
_symmetry.space_group_name_H-M   'P 1'
#
loop_
_entity.id
_entity.type
_entity.pdbx_description
1 polymer ?
#
loop_
_entity_poly.entity_id
_entity_poly.type
_entity_poly.pdbx_seq_one_letter_code
_entity_poly.pdbx_strand_id
1 'polypeptide(L)'
;MLRLLVILAAILGTLQSLSTVAGAALYEEWLDGPREVQSPLNQATEASSFLFCANPQPNPDGIQNVPSLCCPDWNTYAIFDFMALQRDNATSGAVITEENIGGQPPVFIPVFTTRSMQPSTGPGVRLFYGALGPDCTGWEVGYLGVYGMFGAVDRSSLTDSLVIPGGIGGITPGWNTADEVRPTYASSLNTFEANLFRYQCCPECNNDSWLWSHLGNKPVCHCSNWLFGFRWAGLEEQADLNVLCCRVTNDVFTSYSVRTSSQMLGPQVGFRGRRQWKNWAVEGWAKAMLAGTILSSNADPIFSSLAPTHIIRGPRRITDTGVGFLGDLNYSVSRRLTKSWWLRAGYNMIWLSGVALAPDQWDFTNTPTSGTTLVGGGGVFLHGANLGLEARW
;
A
#
# COMPACT_ATOMS: atom_id res chain seq x y z
N MET A 1 28.59 -9.98 1.43
CA MET A 1 27.34 -10.34 0.75
C MET A 1 26.58 -11.47 1.47
N LEU A 2 27.19 -12.63 1.71
CA LEU A 2 26.52 -13.79 2.33
C LEU A 2 25.93 -13.49 3.74
N ARG A 3 26.64 -12.72 4.56
CA ARG A 3 26.15 -12.31 5.92
C ARG A 3 24.96 -11.36 5.88
N LEU A 4 24.82 -10.56 4.83
CA LEU A 4 23.67 -9.66 4.66
C LEU A 4 22.40 -10.42 4.26
N LEU A 5 22.55 -11.46 3.43
CA LEU A 5 21.46 -12.36 3.02
C LEU A 5 20.92 -13.19 4.20
N VAL A 6 21.79 -13.65 5.10
CA VAL A 6 21.40 -14.39 6.30
C VAL A 6 20.62 -13.48 7.28
N ILE A 7 21.01 -12.22 7.41
CA ILE A 7 20.29 -11.25 8.26
C ILE A 7 18.91 -10.91 7.66
N LEU A 8 18.81 -10.75 6.35
CA LEU A 8 17.51 -10.55 5.68
C LEU A 8 16.58 -11.76 5.83
N ALA A 9 17.11 -12.97 5.69
CA ALA A 9 16.35 -14.22 5.89
C ALA A 9 15.88 -14.40 7.33
N ALA A 10 16.68 -14.01 8.32
CA ALA A 10 16.29 -14.06 9.72
C ALA A 10 15.19 -13.03 10.06
N ILE A 11 15.22 -11.84 9.44
CA ILE A 11 14.19 -10.81 9.61
C ILE A 11 12.87 -11.26 8.96
N LEU A 12 12.91 -11.88 7.78
CA LEU A 12 11.72 -12.45 7.13
C LEU A 12 11.12 -13.61 7.92
N GLY A 13 11.95 -14.47 8.53
CA GLY A 13 11.51 -15.57 9.39
C GLY A 13 10.81 -15.11 10.68
N THR A 14 11.28 -14.02 11.29
CA THR A 14 10.65 -13.44 12.49
C THR A 14 9.33 -12.71 12.19
N LEU A 15 9.16 -12.14 11.00
CA LEU A 15 7.90 -11.53 10.56
C LEU A 15 6.84 -12.59 10.27
N GLN A 16 7.21 -13.74 9.72
CA GLN A 16 6.28 -14.87 9.53
C GLN A 16 5.81 -15.49 10.86
N SER A 17 6.68 -15.58 11.85
CA SER A 17 6.29 -16.10 13.18
C SER A 17 5.38 -15.14 13.95
N LEU A 18 5.50 -13.81 13.75
CA LEU A 18 4.60 -12.82 14.34
C LEU A 18 3.20 -12.82 13.71
N SER A 19 3.09 -13.12 12.42
CA SER A 19 1.79 -13.22 11.73
C SER A 19 1.01 -14.48 12.13
N THR A 20 1.69 -15.59 12.40
CA THR A 20 1.05 -16.83 12.86
C THR A 20 0.61 -16.77 14.32
N VAL A 21 1.35 -16.08 15.19
CA VAL A 21 0.97 -15.91 16.61
C VAL A 21 -0.22 -14.94 16.76
N ALA A 22 -0.29 -13.87 15.95
CA ALA A 22 -1.44 -12.95 15.98
C ALA A 22 -2.73 -13.59 15.42
N GLY A 23 -2.61 -14.47 14.43
CA GLY A 23 -3.76 -15.20 13.86
C GLY A 23 -4.30 -16.30 14.78
N ALA A 24 -3.44 -16.99 15.53
CA ALA A 24 -3.85 -18.06 16.46
C ALA A 24 -4.53 -17.50 17.72
N ALA A 25 -4.06 -16.36 18.24
CA ALA A 25 -4.64 -15.73 19.43
C ALA A 25 -6.07 -15.21 19.25
N LEU A 26 -6.46 -14.85 18.03
CA LEU A 26 -7.82 -14.38 17.73
C LEU A 26 -8.82 -15.51 17.46
N TYR A 27 -8.36 -16.74 17.22
CA TYR A 27 -9.24 -17.87 16.89
C TYR A 27 -9.63 -18.72 18.12
N GLU A 28 -8.82 -18.76 19.18
CA GLU A 28 -9.12 -19.53 20.39
C GLU A 28 -10.06 -18.82 21.38
N GLU A 29 -10.22 -17.51 21.30
CA GLU A 29 -11.04 -16.71 22.23
C GLU A 29 -12.57 -16.82 21.99
N TRP A 30 -13.00 -17.54 20.95
CA TRP A 30 -14.42 -17.69 20.58
C TRP A 30 -15.08 -18.98 21.06
N LEU A 31 -14.36 -19.91 21.71
CA LEU A 31 -14.89 -21.23 22.06
C LEU A 31 -15.08 -21.53 23.55
N ASP A 32 -14.57 -20.71 24.46
CA ASP A 32 -14.75 -20.93 25.90
C ASP A 32 -15.55 -19.80 26.57
N GLY A 33 -16.64 -20.19 27.23
CA GLY A 33 -17.55 -19.31 27.96
C GLY A 33 -16.89 -18.59 29.14
N PRO A 34 -17.61 -17.71 29.86
CA PRO A 34 -17.07 -16.64 30.70
C PRO A 34 -16.27 -17.18 31.88
N ARG A 35 -14.95 -17.04 31.83
CA ARG A 35 -14.06 -17.12 33.00
C ARG A 35 -13.87 -15.72 33.58
N GLU A 36 -13.92 -15.65 34.92
CA GLU A 36 -13.65 -14.44 35.69
C GLU A 36 -12.36 -13.75 35.21
N VAL A 37 -12.51 -12.55 34.69
CA VAL A 37 -11.42 -11.71 34.20
C VAL A 37 -10.72 -11.10 35.42
N GLN A 38 -9.60 -11.68 35.84
CA GLN A 38 -8.60 -10.94 36.61
C GLN A 38 -8.03 -9.85 35.71
N SER A 39 -8.12 -8.61 36.18
CA SER A 39 -7.86 -7.41 35.39
C SER A 39 -6.49 -7.43 34.69
N PRO A 40 -6.43 -7.16 33.37
CA PRO A 40 -5.17 -7.17 32.60
C PRO A 40 -4.29 -5.92 32.84
N LEU A 41 -4.56 -5.13 33.89
CA LEU A 41 -3.85 -3.88 34.15
C LEU A 41 -2.37 -4.08 34.53
N ASN A 42 -2.02 -5.23 35.10
CA ASN A 42 -0.64 -5.48 35.55
C ASN A 42 0.29 -6.04 34.46
N GLN A 43 -0.26 -6.61 33.37
CA GLN A 43 0.58 -7.07 32.23
C GLN A 43 0.87 -5.97 31.23
N ALA A 44 0.03 -4.94 31.14
CA ALA A 44 0.26 -3.77 30.29
C ALA A 44 1.46 -2.92 30.74
N THR A 45 1.86 -2.99 31.99
CA THR A 45 3.00 -2.23 32.55
C THR A 45 4.34 -2.79 32.11
N GLU A 46 4.47 -4.08 31.86
CA GLU A 46 5.75 -4.65 31.37
C GLU A 46 5.95 -4.45 29.85
N ALA A 47 4.87 -4.47 29.06
CA ALA A 47 4.95 -4.19 27.64
C ALA A 47 5.25 -2.72 27.31
N SER A 48 4.83 -1.80 28.18
CA SER A 48 5.10 -0.37 28.03
C SER A 48 6.56 0.00 28.32
N SER A 49 7.27 -0.76 29.13
CA SER A 49 8.71 -0.54 29.41
C SER A 49 9.62 -0.79 28.20
N PHE A 50 9.13 -1.53 27.17
CA PHE A 50 9.84 -1.73 25.92
C PHE A 50 9.78 -0.53 24.97
N LEU A 51 8.82 0.36 25.13
CA LEU A 51 8.55 1.47 24.22
C LEU A 51 8.97 2.83 24.78
N PHE A 52 9.11 2.95 26.11
CA PHE A 52 9.44 4.21 26.75
C PHE A 52 10.71 4.03 27.59
N CYS A 53 11.66 4.95 27.40
CA CYS A 53 12.75 5.09 28.38
C CYS A 53 12.13 5.51 29.71
N ALA A 54 12.35 4.71 30.76
CA ALA A 54 11.93 5.09 32.10
C ALA A 54 12.52 6.48 32.41
N ASN A 55 11.67 7.41 32.86
CA ASN A 55 12.12 8.72 33.33
C ASN A 55 13.22 8.49 34.37
N PRO A 56 14.43 9.08 34.22
CA PRO A 56 15.41 8.99 35.27
C PRO A 56 14.78 9.57 36.56
N GLN A 57 14.75 8.78 37.63
CA GLN A 57 14.27 9.25 38.91
C GLN A 57 15.11 10.49 39.28
N PRO A 58 14.49 11.56 39.75
CA PRO A 58 15.24 12.72 40.23
C PRO A 58 16.17 12.27 41.34
N ASN A 59 17.47 12.50 41.16
CA ASN A 59 18.49 12.25 42.16
C ASN A 59 18.19 13.12 43.36
N PRO A 60 18.08 12.60 44.60
CA PRO A 60 17.77 13.41 45.80
C PRO A 60 18.79 14.49 46.13
N ASP A 61 19.95 14.48 45.48
CA ASP A 61 21.06 15.43 45.76
C ASP A 61 21.09 16.65 44.81
N GLY A 62 19.98 17.08 44.27
CA GLY A 62 19.66 18.46 43.89
C GLY A 62 20.65 19.32 43.08
N ILE A 63 21.75 18.82 42.55
CA ILE A 63 22.66 19.59 41.71
C ILE A 63 23.26 18.70 40.63
N GLN A 64 22.66 18.71 39.47
CA GLN A 64 23.41 18.59 38.21
C GLN A 64 22.53 19.11 37.08
N ASN A 65 23.02 20.13 36.38
CA ASN A 65 22.64 20.42 35.00
C ASN A 65 22.93 19.17 34.20
N VAL A 66 22.00 18.21 34.19
CA VAL A 66 22.01 17.14 33.22
C VAL A 66 21.78 17.84 31.89
N PRO A 67 22.76 17.87 30.97
CA PRO A 67 22.50 18.40 29.64
C PRO A 67 21.27 17.66 29.16
N SER A 68 20.34 18.35 28.53
CA SER A 68 19.12 17.78 27.96
C SER A 68 19.52 16.84 26.81
N LEU A 69 19.98 15.64 27.14
CA LEU A 69 20.44 14.58 26.23
C LEU A 69 19.31 13.97 25.40
N CYS A 70 18.16 14.64 25.39
CA CYS A 70 16.97 14.15 24.68
C CYS A 70 16.87 14.58 23.22
N CYS A 71 17.72 15.50 22.77
CA CYS A 71 17.68 15.97 21.38
C CYS A 71 18.89 15.45 20.60
N PRO A 72 18.71 15.00 19.35
CA PRO A 72 19.83 14.68 18.48
C PRO A 72 20.69 15.92 18.19
N ASP A 73 21.99 15.71 17.86
CA ASP A 73 22.96 16.77 17.53
C ASP A 73 22.68 17.48 16.17
N TRP A 74 21.57 17.22 15.53
CA TRP A 74 21.17 17.77 14.23
C TRP A 74 19.82 18.46 14.35
N ASN A 75 19.64 19.55 13.60
CA ASN A 75 18.41 20.35 13.61
C ASN A 75 17.51 20.09 12.40
N THR A 76 18.06 19.57 11.32
CA THR A 76 17.34 19.29 10.08
C THR A 76 17.75 17.96 9.48
N TYR A 77 16.83 17.34 8.77
CA TYR A 77 17.10 16.13 7.99
C TYR A 77 16.32 16.10 6.69
N ALA A 78 16.88 15.40 5.73
CA ALA A 78 16.21 15.05 4.47
C ALA A 78 16.41 13.57 4.17
N ILE A 79 15.39 12.93 3.65
CA ILE A 79 15.41 11.54 3.19
C ILE A 79 14.97 11.53 1.72
N PHE A 80 15.72 10.81 0.90
CA PHE A 80 15.38 10.51 -0.47
C PHE A 80 15.54 9.02 -0.69
N ASP A 81 14.44 8.32 -0.99
CA ASP A 81 14.43 6.90 -1.29
C ASP A 81 13.88 6.64 -2.70
N PHE A 82 14.56 5.84 -3.47
CA PHE A 82 14.00 5.10 -4.61
C PHE A 82 13.31 3.86 -4.10
N MET A 83 12.15 3.54 -4.67
CA MET A 83 11.34 2.39 -4.28
C MET A 83 10.99 1.53 -5.49
N ALA A 84 10.86 0.24 -5.27
CA ALA A 84 10.27 -0.70 -6.20
C ALA A 84 9.16 -1.43 -5.44
N LEU A 85 7.90 -1.07 -5.71
CA LEU A 85 6.75 -1.59 -5.00
C LEU A 85 5.91 -2.49 -5.91
N GLN A 86 5.67 -3.71 -5.46
CA GLN A 86 4.71 -4.63 -6.03
C GLN A 86 3.34 -4.32 -5.46
N ARG A 87 2.33 -4.28 -6.32
CA ARG A 87 0.94 -4.16 -5.93
C ARG A 87 0.24 -5.52 -6.01
N ASP A 88 -0.63 -5.82 -5.04
CA ASP A 88 -1.58 -6.92 -5.16
C ASP A 88 -2.71 -6.57 -6.15
N ASN A 89 -3.44 -7.59 -6.58
CA ASN A 89 -4.66 -7.41 -7.34
C ASN A 89 -5.87 -7.87 -6.50
N ALA A 90 -6.40 -6.94 -5.70
CA ALA A 90 -7.52 -7.17 -4.79
C ALA A 90 -8.89 -6.86 -5.41
N THR A 91 -9.01 -6.90 -6.73
CA THR A 91 -10.29 -6.73 -7.45
C THR A 91 -11.27 -7.86 -7.11
N SER A 92 -12.56 -7.64 -7.39
CA SER A 92 -13.66 -8.58 -7.06
C SER A 92 -13.48 -9.99 -7.63
N GLY A 93 -12.73 -10.13 -8.73
CA GLY A 93 -12.61 -11.39 -9.46
C GLY A 93 -13.78 -11.65 -10.41
N ALA A 94 -14.52 -10.60 -10.78
CA ALA A 94 -15.59 -10.71 -11.78
C ALA A 94 -15.06 -11.26 -13.11
N VAL A 95 -15.85 -12.13 -13.75
CA VAL A 95 -15.52 -12.70 -15.05
C VAL A 95 -15.64 -11.60 -16.11
N ILE A 96 -14.61 -11.45 -16.94
CA ILE A 96 -14.55 -10.47 -18.03
C ILE A 96 -14.49 -11.12 -19.41
N THR A 97 -14.12 -12.40 -19.48
CA THR A 97 -14.08 -13.16 -20.74
C THR A 97 -14.38 -14.62 -20.46
N GLU A 98 -15.22 -15.20 -21.29
CA GLU A 98 -15.56 -16.62 -21.31
C GLU A 98 -15.20 -17.22 -22.69
N GLU A 99 -15.01 -18.54 -22.75
CA GLU A 99 -14.83 -19.28 -23.98
C GLU A 99 -15.99 -20.24 -24.18
N ASN A 100 -16.63 -20.17 -25.34
CA ASN A 100 -17.67 -21.11 -25.75
C ASN A 100 -17.00 -22.39 -26.26
N ILE A 101 -17.07 -23.46 -25.49
CA ILE A 101 -16.49 -24.77 -25.84
C ILE A 101 -17.48 -25.68 -26.62
N GLY A 102 -18.61 -25.12 -27.04
CA GLY A 102 -19.63 -25.85 -27.78
C GLY A 102 -20.66 -26.55 -26.88
N GLY A 103 -21.49 -27.40 -27.50
CA GLY A 103 -22.57 -28.12 -26.82
C GLY A 103 -23.95 -27.57 -27.14
N GLN A 104 -24.99 -28.33 -26.76
CA GLN A 104 -26.39 -27.89 -26.85
C GLN A 104 -27.09 -28.23 -25.53
N PRO A 105 -27.35 -27.22 -24.68
CA PRO A 105 -27.07 -25.78 -24.85
C PRO A 105 -25.55 -25.46 -24.81
N PRO A 106 -25.11 -24.27 -25.34
CA PRO A 106 -23.72 -23.89 -25.37
C PRO A 106 -23.16 -23.80 -23.97
N VAL A 107 -21.89 -24.27 -23.78
CA VAL A 107 -21.18 -24.27 -22.50
C VAL A 107 -20.11 -23.20 -22.54
N PHE A 108 -20.12 -22.31 -21.55
CA PHE A 108 -19.16 -21.24 -21.39
C PHE A 108 -18.24 -21.51 -20.19
N ILE A 109 -16.93 -21.31 -20.36
CA ILE A 109 -15.94 -21.43 -19.29
C ILE A 109 -15.24 -20.08 -19.09
N PRO A 110 -15.06 -19.61 -17.84
CA PRO A 110 -14.31 -18.39 -17.59
C PRO A 110 -12.85 -18.51 -18.04
N VAL A 111 -12.38 -17.54 -18.83
CA VAL A 111 -10.99 -17.43 -19.30
C VAL A 111 -10.25 -16.38 -18.51
N PHE A 112 -10.84 -15.18 -18.40
CA PHE A 112 -10.28 -14.08 -17.64
C PHE A 112 -11.25 -13.56 -16.59
N THR A 113 -10.67 -13.20 -15.44
CA THR A 113 -11.33 -12.42 -14.40
C THR A 113 -10.57 -11.12 -14.20
N THR A 114 -11.15 -10.17 -13.48
CA THR A 114 -10.46 -8.92 -13.10
C THR A 114 -9.15 -9.19 -12.36
N ARG A 115 -9.01 -10.31 -11.64
CA ARG A 115 -7.78 -10.74 -10.96
C ARG A 115 -6.68 -11.25 -11.89
N SER A 116 -7.01 -11.59 -13.13
CA SER A 116 -6.01 -12.08 -14.10
C SER A 116 -4.98 -11.01 -14.47
N MET A 117 -5.35 -9.72 -14.38
CA MET A 117 -4.48 -8.59 -14.71
C MET A 117 -3.62 -8.21 -13.51
N GLN A 118 -2.60 -9.01 -13.17
CA GLN A 118 -1.71 -8.71 -12.06
C GLN A 118 -0.82 -7.50 -12.37
N PRO A 119 -0.92 -6.37 -11.62
CA PRO A 119 -0.03 -5.24 -11.84
C PRO A 119 1.44 -5.57 -11.58
N SER A 120 2.31 -5.03 -12.43
CA SER A 120 3.76 -5.17 -12.29
C SER A 120 4.30 -4.36 -11.10
N THR A 121 5.57 -4.58 -10.77
CA THR A 121 6.29 -3.72 -9.84
C THR A 121 6.41 -2.31 -10.41
N GLY A 122 5.94 -1.31 -9.66
CA GLY A 122 6.05 0.10 -10.01
C GLY A 122 7.29 0.75 -9.40
N PRO A 123 8.03 1.57 -10.15
CA PRO A 123 9.04 2.46 -9.60
C PRO A 123 8.38 3.57 -8.79
N GLY A 124 9.02 3.95 -7.69
CA GLY A 124 8.54 5.02 -6.83
C GLY A 124 9.67 5.85 -6.25
N VAL A 125 9.28 7.00 -5.72
CA VAL A 125 10.17 7.90 -4.98
C VAL A 125 9.51 8.30 -3.67
N ARG A 126 10.33 8.47 -2.63
CA ARG A 126 9.89 9.03 -1.36
C ARG A 126 10.86 10.11 -0.92
N LEU A 127 10.28 11.23 -0.50
CA LEU A 127 10.99 12.40 -0.01
C LEU A 127 10.47 12.74 1.38
N PHE A 128 11.36 12.98 2.33
CA PHE A 128 11.04 13.63 3.60
C PHE A 128 11.99 14.78 3.85
N TYR A 129 11.45 15.83 4.40
CA TYR A 129 12.21 16.94 4.95
C TYR A 129 11.63 17.31 6.31
N GLY A 130 12.47 17.45 7.32
CA GLY A 130 12.04 17.78 8.67
C GLY A 130 13.03 18.62 9.41
N ALA A 131 12.52 19.36 10.39
CA ALA A 131 13.30 20.18 11.29
C ALA A 131 12.92 19.91 12.74
N LEU A 132 13.91 20.03 13.63
CA LEU A 132 13.82 19.81 15.06
C LEU A 132 14.15 21.09 15.82
N GLY A 133 13.29 21.46 16.76
CA GLY A 133 13.50 22.58 17.67
C GLY A 133 14.33 22.17 18.91
N PRO A 134 14.74 23.15 19.72
CA PRO A 134 15.58 22.93 20.90
C PRO A 134 14.89 22.16 22.04
N ASP A 135 13.56 22.08 22.00
CA ASP A 135 12.72 21.36 22.95
C ASP A 135 12.41 19.89 22.50
N CYS A 136 13.17 19.39 21.53
CA CYS A 136 12.99 18.09 20.89
C CYS A 136 11.64 17.93 20.14
N THR A 137 10.85 18.98 19.97
CA THR A 137 9.69 18.99 19.08
C THR A 137 10.12 19.32 17.67
N GLY A 138 9.45 18.78 16.70
CA GLY A 138 9.77 18.99 15.29
C GLY A 138 8.57 18.82 14.38
N TRP A 139 8.83 19.10 13.13
CA TRP A 139 7.89 18.90 12.06
C TRP A 139 8.56 18.20 10.88
N GLU A 140 7.79 17.48 10.13
CA GLU A 140 8.22 16.91 8.85
C GLU A 140 7.13 17.06 7.80
N VAL A 141 7.57 17.20 6.56
CA VAL A 141 6.74 17.05 5.38
C VAL A 141 7.27 15.89 4.54
N GLY A 142 6.36 15.15 3.93
CA GLY A 142 6.70 13.97 3.17
C GLY A 142 5.91 13.87 1.88
N TYR A 143 6.54 13.30 0.88
CA TYR A 143 5.92 12.92 -0.38
C TYR A 143 6.30 11.48 -0.71
N LEU A 144 5.34 10.70 -1.22
CA LEU A 144 5.55 9.38 -1.78
C LEU A 144 4.76 9.27 -3.08
N GLY A 145 5.43 8.89 -4.17
CA GLY A 145 4.81 8.60 -5.45
C GLY A 145 5.25 7.23 -5.96
N VAL A 146 4.30 6.44 -6.47
CA VAL A 146 4.53 5.14 -7.13
C VAL A 146 3.79 5.15 -8.46
N TYR A 147 4.48 4.82 -9.54
CA TYR A 147 3.99 4.99 -10.90
C TYR A 147 4.15 3.73 -11.73
N GLY A 148 3.42 3.66 -12.83
CA GLY A 148 3.64 2.65 -13.87
C GLY A 148 3.38 1.21 -13.45
N MET A 149 2.56 1.00 -12.41
CA MET A 149 2.08 -0.34 -12.08
C MET A 149 1.08 -0.75 -13.15
N PHE A 150 1.45 -1.72 -13.99
CA PHE A 150 0.69 -2.11 -15.17
C PHE A 150 0.53 -3.63 -15.22
N GLY A 151 -0.67 -4.10 -15.52
CA GLY A 151 -0.99 -5.49 -15.78
C GLY A 151 -1.74 -5.64 -17.10
N ALA A 152 -1.43 -6.65 -17.84
CA ALA A 152 -2.13 -7.00 -19.06
C ALA A 152 -2.15 -8.51 -19.22
N VAL A 153 -3.22 -9.02 -19.81
CA VAL A 153 -3.31 -10.39 -20.29
C VAL A 153 -3.92 -10.35 -21.68
N ASP A 154 -3.63 -11.33 -22.49
CA ASP A 154 -4.26 -11.48 -23.79
C ASP A 154 -4.64 -12.94 -24.06
N ARG A 155 -5.69 -13.12 -24.80
CA ARG A 155 -6.13 -14.42 -25.29
C ARG A 155 -6.62 -14.26 -26.72
N SER A 156 -6.18 -15.14 -27.59
CA SER A 156 -6.68 -15.27 -28.95
C SER A 156 -7.36 -16.62 -29.15
N SER A 157 -8.39 -16.63 -29.99
CA SER A 157 -9.08 -17.82 -30.44
C SER A 157 -9.06 -17.88 -31.99
N LEU A 158 -8.83 -19.06 -32.55
CA LEU A 158 -8.86 -19.27 -33.98
C LEU A 158 -10.29 -19.60 -34.49
N THR A 159 -11.23 -19.78 -33.56
CA THR A 159 -12.60 -20.23 -33.84
C THR A 159 -13.66 -19.20 -33.40
N ASP A 160 -13.24 -17.96 -33.16
CA ASP A 160 -14.12 -16.85 -32.72
C ASP A 160 -14.99 -17.25 -31.51
N SER A 161 -14.37 -18.01 -30.59
CA SER A 161 -15.08 -18.62 -29.46
C SER A 161 -15.06 -17.79 -28.18
N LEU A 162 -14.34 -16.66 -28.15
CA LEU A 162 -14.28 -15.80 -26.98
C LEU A 162 -15.53 -14.92 -26.90
N VAL A 163 -16.06 -14.80 -25.69
CA VAL A 163 -17.31 -14.09 -25.39
C VAL A 163 -17.10 -13.15 -24.19
N ILE A 164 -17.59 -11.93 -24.32
CA ILE A 164 -17.72 -11.02 -23.20
C ILE A 164 -19.07 -11.28 -22.51
N PRO A 165 -19.08 -11.62 -21.21
CA PRO A 165 -20.31 -12.00 -20.51
C PRO A 165 -21.29 -10.84 -20.36
N GLY A 166 -22.51 -11.16 -19.96
CA GLY A 166 -23.57 -10.20 -19.67
C GLY A 166 -24.36 -9.70 -20.88
N GLY A 167 -25.42 -8.95 -20.60
CA GLY A 167 -26.37 -8.53 -21.62
C GLY A 167 -25.79 -7.60 -22.68
N ILE A 168 -24.76 -6.84 -22.37
CA ILE A 168 -24.12 -5.93 -23.32
C ILE A 168 -23.27 -6.69 -24.34
N GLY A 169 -22.75 -7.86 -24.00
CA GLY A 169 -22.03 -8.72 -24.91
C GLY A 169 -22.87 -9.10 -26.14
N GLY A 170 -24.17 -9.30 -25.94
CA GLY A 170 -25.11 -9.65 -27.03
C GLY A 170 -25.43 -8.53 -28.02
N ILE A 171 -25.20 -7.29 -27.66
CA ILE A 171 -25.50 -6.11 -28.50
C ILE A 171 -24.27 -5.38 -29.03
N THR A 172 -23.09 -5.67 -28.47
CA THR A 172 -21.84 -5.05 -28.88
C THR A 172 -21.20 -5.88 -30.00
N PRO A 173 -20.96 -5.28 -31.18
CA PRO A 173 -20.35 -6.00 -32.29
C PRO A 173 -19.01 -6.64 -31.90
N GLY A 174 -18.88 -7.95 -32.21
CA GLY A 174 -17.66 -8.72 -31.96
C GLY A 174 -17.48 -9.24 -30.55
N TRP A 175 -18.35 -8.91 -29.58
CA TRP A 175 -18.20 -9.38 -28.20
C TRP A 175 -18.70 -10.83 -27.97
N ASN A 176 -19.52 -11.37 -28.88
CA ASN A 176 -19.98 -12.77 -28.82
C ASN A 176 -19.10 -13.73 -29.60
N THR A 177 -18.21 -13.22 -30.44
CA THR A 177 -17.40 -13.95 -31.41
C THR A 177 -16.03 -13.32 -31.51
N ALA A 178 -15.40 -13.07 -30.38
CA ALA A 178 -14.10 -12.40 -30.36
C ALA A 178 -12.97 -13.36 -30.76
N ASP A 179 -12.08 -12.87 -31.63
CA ASP A 179 -10.80 -13.49 -31.98
C ASP A 179 -9.73 -13.24 -30.97
N GLU A 180 -9.77 -12.04 -30.35
CA GLU A 180 -8.78 -11.64 -29.36
C GLU A 180 -9.40 -10.72 -28.33
N VAL A 181 -9.08 -10.98 -27.05
CA VAL A 181 -9.50 -10.14 -25.92
C VAL A 181 -8.26 -9.80 -25.12
N ARG A 182 -8.04 -8.49 -24.93
CA ARG A 182 -6.89 -7.95 -24.21
C ARG A 182 -7.32 -6.93 -23.16
N PRO A 183 -7.62 -7.36 -21.94
CA PRO A 183 -7.82 -6.46 -20.81
C PRO A 183 -6.47 -5.97 -20.28
N THR A 184 -6.42 -4.69 -19.91
CA THR A 184 -5.26 -4.04 -19.30
C THR A 184 -5.66 -3.28 -18.04
N TYR A 185 -4.72 -3.09 -17.13
CA TYR A 185 -4.94 -2.42 -15.86
C TYR A 185 -3.70 -1.62 -15.47
N ALA A 186 -3.86 -0.32 -15.26
CA ALA A 186 -2.82 0.59 -14.84
C ALA A 186 -3.19 1.28 -13.52
N SER A 187 -2.19 1.55 -12.68
CA SER A 187 -2.39 2.20 -11.37
C SER A 187 -1.21 3.08 -11.00
N SER A 188 -1.51 4.17 -10.30
CA SER A 188 -0.52 5.06 -9.68
C SER A 188 -1.01 5.57 -8.34
N LEU A 189 -0.09 5.78 -7.40
CA LEU A 189 -0.35 6.30 -6.06
C LEU A 189 0.52 7.50 -5.78
N ASN A 190 -0.10 8.60 -5.30
CA ASN A 190 0.60 9.77 -4.80
C ASN A 190 0.14 10.05 -3.38
N THR A 191 1.06 10.40 -2.48
CA THR A 191 0.71 10.83 -1.13
C THR A 191 1.54 12.01 -0.69
N PHE A 192 0.94 12.91 0.06
CA PHE A 192 1.59 14.02 0.73
C PHE A 192 1.20 14.03 2.19
N GLU A 193 2.18 14.22 3.09
CA GLU A 193 1.93 14.27 4.53
C GLU A 193 2.67 15.41 5.21
N ALA A 194 2.08 15.92 6.29
CA ALA A 194 2.69 16.90 7.17
C ALA A 194 2.46 16.45 8.62
N ASN A 195 3.53 16.31 9.39
CA ASN A 195 3.53 15.76 10.72
C ASN A 195 4.23 16.68 11.72
N LEU A 196 3.72 16.68 12.94
CA LEU A 196 4.41 17.17 14.13
C LEU A 196 4.85 15.97 14.95
N PHE A 197 6.01 16.08 15.59
CA PHE A 197 6.54 15.00 16.42
C PHE A 197 7.36 15.53 17.59
N ARG A 198 7.58 14.68 18.59
CA ARG A 198 8.48 14.94 19.70
C ARG A 198 9.44 13.76 19.85
N TYR A 199 10.72 14.03 19.73
CA TYR A 199 11.77 13.04 19.95
C TYR A 199 11.97 12.75 21.43
N GLN A 200 12.15 11.46 21.71
CA GLN A 200 12.63 10.97 23.00
C GLN A 200 13.86 10.11 22.71
N CYS A 201 15.02 10.56 23.11
CA CYS A 201 16.27 9.84 22.95
C CYS A 201 16.85 9.50 24.31
N CYS A 202 17.28 8.26 24.49
CA CYS A 202 17.96 7.77 25.69
C CYS A 202 19.42 7.46 25.34
N PRO A 203 20.40 8.06 26.02
CA PRO A 203 21.82 7.85 25.76
C PRO A 203 22.31 6.46 26.15
N GLU A 204 21.67 5.81 27.11
CA GLU A 204 22.01 4.45 27.55
C GLU A 204 20.75 3.61 27.70
N CYS A 205 20.47 2.76 26.71
CA CYS A 205 19.55 1.66 26.91
C CYS A 205 20.31 0.48 27.51
N ASN A 206 20.22 0.34 28.81
CA ASN A 206 20.79 -0.80 29.55
C ASN A 206 19.88 -2.04 29.36
N ASN A 207 19.49 -2.33 28.15
CA ASN A 207 18.72 -3.50 27.82
C ASN A 207 19.66 -4.61 27.36
N ASP A 208 20.00 -5.49 28.29
CA ASP A 208 20.60 -6.80 28.06
C ASP A 208 19.60 -7.73 27.35
N SER A 209 19.06 -7.32 26.19
CA SER A 209 18.23 -8.21 25.41
C SER A 209 19.15 -9.25 24.78
N TRP A 210 18.81 -10.52 24.99
CA TRP A 210 19.48 -11.72 24.48
C TRP A 210 19.95 -11.62 23.02
N LEU A 211 19.15 -10.98 22.17
CA LEU A 211 19.43 -10.84 20.73
C LEU A 211 20.66 -9.96 20.44
N TRP A 212 20.95 -8.98 21.29
CA TRP A 212 21.98 -7.96 21.05
C TRP A 212 23.29 -8.30 21.76
N SER A 213 23.26 -9.12 22.83
CA SER A 213 24.49 -9.61 23.48
C SER A 213 25.32 -10.48 22.53
N HIS A 214 24.69 -11.19 21.59
CA HIS A 214 25.37 -12.03 20.59
C HIS A 214 25.98 -11.26 19.42
N LEU A 215 25.53 -10.03 19.14
CA LEU A 215 26.06 -9.18 18.08
C LEU A 215 27.26 -8.28 18.53
N GLY A 216 27.64 -8.37 19.80
CA GLY A 216 28.90 -7.85 20.32
C GLY A 216 29.02 -6.32 20.45
N ASN A 217 28.01 -5.53 20.08
CA ASN A 217 28.04 -4.08 20.14
C ASN A 217 26.76 -3.53 20.76
N LYS A 218 26.89 -2.87 21.93
CA LYS A 218 25.78 -2.13 22.55
C LYS A 218 25.36 -0.95 21.68
N PRO A 219 24.04 -0.68 21.52
CA PRO A 219 23.57 0.52 20.81
C PRO A 219 24.02 1.78 21.55
N VAL A 220 24.51 2.77 20.81
CA VAL A 220 25.00 4.03 21.38
C VAL A 220 23.85 4.98 21.68
N CYS A 221 22.72 4.85 20.97
CA CYS A 221 21.55 5.71 21.10
C CYS A 221 20.27 5.00 20.66
N HIS A 222 19.21 5.20 21.42
CA HIS A 222 17.86 4.80 21.08
C HIS A 222 16.96 6.05 21.06
N CYS A 223 16.31 6.32 19.93
CA CYS A 223 15.37 7.41 19.80
C CYS A 223 14.01 6.88 19.33
N SER A 224 12.95 7.41 19.90
CA SER A 224 11.59 7.15 19.47
C SER A 224 10.78 8.43 19.41
N ASN A 225 9.75 8.47 18.59
CA ASN A 225 8.82 9.58 18.53
C ASN A 225 7.42 9.13 18.12
N TRP A 226 6.43 9.81 18.66
CA TRP A 226 5.07 9.80 18.16
C TRP A 226 4.91 10.91 17.14
N LEU A 227 4.20 10.60 16.06
CA LEU A 227 3.90 11.51 14.96
C LEU A 227 2.39 11.76 14.95
N PHE A 228 2.02 13.02 14.82
CA PHE A 228 0.63 13.44 14.64
C PHE A 228 0.57 14.40 13.47
N GLY A 229 -0.33 14.20 12.53
CA GLY A 229 -0.38 15.03 11.36
C GLY A 229 -1.60 14.80 10.48
N PHE A 230 -1.48 15.27 9.25
CA PHE A 230 -2.45 15.06 8.19
C PHE A 230 -1.76 14.45 6.98
N ARG A 231 -2.50 13.61 6.27
CA ARG A 231 -2.05 13.00 5.02
C ARG A 231 -3.15 13.09 3.98
N TRP A 232 -2.73 13.42 2.77
CA TRP A 232 -3.50 13.25 1.55
C TRP A 232 -2.93 12.08 0.77
N ALA A 233 -3.81 11.29 0.11
CA ALA A 233 -3.44 10.24 -0.82
C ALA A 233 -4.39 10.23 -2.01
N GLY A 234 -3.84 10.14 -3.22
CA GLY A 234 -4.56 10.01 -4.48
C GLY A 234 -4.18 8.70 -5.17
N LEU A 235 -5.14 7.81 -5.34
CA LEU A 235 -5.01 6.59 -6.15
C LEU A 235 -5.73 6.81 -7.47
N GLU A 236 -5.01 6.70 -8.58
CA GLU A 236 -5.53 6.82 -9.93
C GLU A 236 -5.34 5.50 -10.67
N GLU A 237 -6.40 5.05 -11.32
CA GLU A 237 -6.42 3.78 -12.01
C GLU A 237 -7.14 3.87 -13.35
N GLN A 238 -6.73 3.01 -14.26
CA GLN A 238 -7.36 2.82 -15.57
C GLN A 238 -7.43 1.33 -15.90
N ALA A 239 -8.59 0.90 -16.37
CA ALA A 239 -8.82 -0.43 -16.89
C ALA A 239 -9.42 -0.33 -18.29
N ASP A 240 -8.76 -0.98 -19.26
CA ASP A 240 -9.21 -1.00 -20.66
C ASP A 240 -9.46 -2.44 -21.08
N LEU A 241 -10.63 -2.68 -21.66
CA LEU A 241 -10.98 -3.95 -22.30
C LEU A 241 -10.98 -3.73 -23.81
N ASN A 242 -10.00 -4.28 -24.50
CA ASN A 242 -9.88 -4.25 -25.95
C ASN A 242 -10.29 -5.61 -26.53
N VAL A 243 -11.18 -5.57 -27.51
CA VAL A 243 -11.72 -6.77 -28.15
C VAL A 243 -11.56 -6.62 -29.67
N LEU A 244 -11.00 -7.63 -30.29
CA LEU A 244 -10.87 -7.75 -31.75
C LEU A 244 -11.68 -8.96 -32.21
N CYS A 245 -12.44 -8.77 -33.29
CA CYS A 245 -13.27 -9.83 -33.88
C CYS A 245 -13.13 -9.82 -35.42
N CYS A 246 -13.49 -10.93 -35.98
CA CYS A 246 -13.86 -11.04 -37.40
C CYS A 246 -12.70 -10.82 -38.39
N ARG A 247 -11.46 -11.23 -38.01
CA ARG A 247 -10.21 -11.08 -38.78
C ARG A 247 -10.33 -11.61 -40.23
N VAL A 248 -11.21 -12.61 -40.46
CA VAL A 248 -11.36 -13.22 -41.77
C VAL A 248 -12.21 -12.38 -42.71
N THR A 249 -13.15 -11.62 -42.16
CA THR A 249 -14.14 -10.88 -42.97
C THR A 249 -13.92 -9.37 -42.93
N ASN A 250 -13.73 -8.81 -41.77
CA ASN A 250 -13.52 -7.38 -41.61
C ASN A 250 -13.15 -7.12 -40.15
N ASP A 251 -11.94 -6.68 -39.87
CA ASP A 251 -11.47 -6.42 -38.49
C ASP A 251 -12.39 -5.46 -37.75
N VAL A 252 -13.05 -5.95 -36.71
CA VAL A 252 -13.89 -5.14 -35.83
C VAL A 252 -13.17 -4.96 -34.50
N PHE A 253 -12.78 -3.75 -34.22
CA PHE A 253 -12.16 -3.36 -32.97
C PHE A 253 -13.19 -2.68 -32.07
N THR A 254 -13.24 -3.10 -30.79
CA THR A 254 -14.11 -2.54 -29.77
C THR A 254 -13.33 -2.29 -28.50
N SER A 255 -13.61 -1.18 -27.81
CA SER A 255 -12.90 -0.84 -26.58
C SER A 255 -13.87 -0.31 -25.52
N TYR A 256 -13.68 -0.74 -24.28
CA TYR A 256 -14.39 -0.26 -23.10
C TYR A 256 -13.39 0.15 -22.03
N SER A 257 -13.24 1.45 -21.82
CA SER A 257 -12.28 2.06 -20.88
C SER A 257 -12.99 2.64 -19.67
N VAL A 258 -12.45 2.38 -18.50
CA VAL A 258 -12.89 2.96 -17.23
C VAL A 258 -11.69 3.51 -16.47
N ARG A 259 -11.84 4.73 -15.94
CA ARG A 259 -10.85 5.39 -15.08
C ARG A 259 -11.47 5.68 -13.74
N THR A 260 -10.73 5.41 -12.67
CA THR A 260 -11.12 5.78 -11.32
C THR A 260 -10.08 6.69 -10.68
N SER A 261 -10.57 7.61 -9.84
CA SER A 261 -9.73 8.43 -8.96
C SER A 261 -10.30 8.39 -7.56
N SER A 262 -9.47 7.99 -6.60
CA SER A 262 -9.82 7.93 -5.18
C SER A 262 -8.96 8.93 -4.43
N GLN A 263 -9.56 10.01 -3.95
CA GLN A 263 -8.89 11.07 -3.19
C GLN A 263 -9.19 10.87 -1.71
N MET A 264 -8.16 10.76 -0.89
CA MET A 264 -8.25 10.50 0.55
C MET A 264 -7.60 11.66 1.31
N LEU A 265 -8.25 12.17 2.33
CA LEU A 265 -7.66 13.19 3.22
C LEU A 265 -8.09 12.90 4.65
N GLY A 266 -7.13 12.91 5.58
CA GLY A 266 -7.45 12.68 6.98
C GLY A 266 -6.30 12.91 7.94
N PRO A 267 -6.62 12.90 9.26
CA PRO A 267 -5.62 12.88 10.31
C PRO A 267 -4.86 11.55 10.31
N GLN A 268 -3.57 11.63 10.64
CA GLN A 268 -2.75 10.44 10.85
C GLN A 268 -2.05 10.46 12.20
N VAL A 269 -1.81 9.28 12.74
CA VAL A 269 -0.96 9.02 13.88
C VAL A 269 0.12 8.04 13.47
N GLY A 270 1.30 8.19 14.03
CA GLY A 270 2.39 7.25 13.76
C GLY A 270 3.37 7.16 14.91
N PHE A 271 4.17 6.13 14.83
CA PHE A 271 5.30 5.89 15.72
C PHE A 271 6.54 5.62 14.87
N ARG A 272 7.66 6.21 15.25
CA ARG A 272 8.97 5.97 14.63
C ARG A 272 9.97 5.61 15.71
N GLY A 273 10.74 4.56 15.49
CA GLY A 273 11.85 4.16 16.37
C GLY A 273 13.16 4.07 15.58
N ARG A 274 14.25 4.51 16.20
CA ARG A 274 15.58 4.39 15.63
C ARG A 274 16.56 3.93 16.70
N ARG A 275 17.37 2.90 16.34
CA ARG A 275 18.52 2.45 17.13
C ARG A 275 19.78 2.66 16.32
N GLN A 276 20.77 3.30 16.91
CA GLN A 276 22.01 3.64 16.24
C GLN A 276 23.21 3.02 16.96
N TRP A 277 24.10 2.43 16.17
CA TRP A 277 25.45 2.01 16.53
C TRP A 277 26.43 2.95 15.84
N LYS A 278 27.72 2.80 16.12
CA LYS A 278 28.76 3.71 15.60
C LYS A 278 28.56 4.12 14.12
N ASN A 279 28.39 3.16 13.21
CA ASN A 279 28.28 3.39 11.77
C ASN A 279 26.99 2.83 11.15
N TRP A 280 26.12 2.23 11.95
CA TRP A 280 24.87 1.61 11.51
C TRP A 280 23.70 2.14 12.31
N ALA A 281 22.57 2.21 11.67
CA ALA A 281 21.31 2.45 12.35
C ALA A 281 20.21 1.55 11.75
N VAL A 282 19.29 1.17 12.61
CA VAL A 282 18.04 0.51 12.24
C VAL A 282 16.91 1.44 12.61
N GLU A 283 16.02 1.68 11.69
CA GLU A 283 14.88 2.57 11.85
C GLU A 283 13.63 1.89 11.32
N GLY A 284 12.52 2.12 12.00
CA GLY A 284 11.22 1.69 11.52
C GLY A 284 10.15 2.70 11.91
N TRP A 285 9.10 2.77 11.11
CA TRP A 285 7.90 3.51 11.46
C TRP A 285 6.64 2.74 11.09
N ALA A 286 5.59 3.04 11.83
CA ALA A 286 4.24 2.65 11.54
C ALA A 286 3.36 3.89 11.57
N LYS A 287 2.58 4.14 10.53
CA LYS A 287 1.66 5.27 10.41
C LYS A 287 0.28 4.76 10.03
N ALA A 288 -0.75 5.36 10.58
CA ALA A 288 -2.14 5.03 10.29
C ALA A 288 -2.94 6.32 10.07
N MET A 289 -3.71 6.40 8.99
CA MET A 289 -4.60 7.50 8.65
C MET A 289 -6.03 7.00 8.55
N LEU A 290 -6.96 7.68 9.18
CA LEU A 290 -8.38 7.56 8.92
C LEU A 290 -8.81 8.74 8.03
N ALA A 291 -9.40 8.46 6.87
CA ALA A 291 -9.65 9.46 5.86
C ALA A 291 -11.11 9.55 5.44
N GLY A 292 -11.57 10.77 5.14
CA GLY A 292 -12.68 10.96 4.23
C GLY A 292 -12.21 10.70 2.80
N THR A 293 -13.02 9.99 2.00
CA THR A 293 -12.71 9.66 0.62
C THR A 293 -13.68 10.30 -0.35
N ILE A 294 -13.16 10.78 -1.47
CA ILE A 294 -13.94 11.21 -2.64
C ILE A 294 -13.55 10.25 -3.76
N LEU A 295 -14.52 9.46 -4.21
CA LEU A 295 -14.37 8.45 -5.23
C LEU A 295 -15.00 8.93 -6.52
N SER A 296 -14.32 8.80 -7.64
CA SER A 296 -14.87 9.08 -8.96
C SER A 296 -14.58 7.96 -9.93
N SER A 297 -15.56 7.65 -10.76
CA SER A 297 -15.44 6.71 -11.88
C SER A 297 -15.90 7.40 -13.16
N ASN A 298 -15.06 7.32 -14.19
CA ASN A 298 -15.35 7.83 -15.53
C ASN A 298 -15.23 6.65 -16.51
N ALA A 299 -16.36 6.26 -17.11
CA ALA A 299 -16.39 5.29 -18.19
C ALA A 299 -16.51 6.04 -19.52
N ASP A 300 -15.59 5.75 -20.43
CA ASP A 300 -15.66 6.25 -21.80
C ASP A 300 -16.82 5.58 -22.57
N PRO A 301 -17.33 6.18 -23.64
CA PRO A 301 -18.31 5.48 -24.50
C PRO A 301 -17.71 4.18 -25.01
N ILE A 302 -18.54 3.10 -25.04
CA ILE A 302 -18.10 1.87 -25.68
C ILE A 302 -18.01 2.13 -27.18
N PHE A 303 -16.78 2.06 -27.69
CA PHE A 303 -16.43 2.29 -29.07
C PHE A 303 -16.46 1.00 -29.86
N SER A 304 -16.97 1.03 -31.10
CA SER A 304 -16.87 -0.05 -32.08
C SER A 304 -16.51 0.51 -33.46
N SER A 305 -15.51 -0.06 -34.10
CA SER A 305 -15.12 0.34 -35.47
C SER A 305 -16.20 -0.01 -36.53
N LEU A 306 -17.05 -0.96 -36.23
CA LEU A 306 -18.18 -1.34 -37.15
C LEU A 306 -19.30 -0.29 -37.11
N ALA A 307 -19.49 0.39 -36.00
CA ALA A 307 -20.57 1.34 -35.81
C ALA A 307 -20.06 2.66 -35.23
N PRO A 308 -19.17 3.41 -35.94
CA PRO A 308 -18.49 4.57 -35.39
C PRO A 308 -19.45 5.73 -35.07
N THR A 309 -20.63 5.73 -35.66
CA THR A 309 -21.70 6.74 -35.41
C THR A 309 -22.73 6.27 -34.38
N HIS A 310 -22.70 5.00 -33.98
CA HIS A 310 -23.63 4.43 -33.01
C HIS A 310 -22.97 4.17 -31.68
N ILE A 311 -23.33 4.95 -30.68
CA ILE A 311 -22.83 4.77 -29.31
C ILE A 311 -23.61 3.63 -28.66
N ILE A 312 -22.94 2.51 -28.39
CA ILE A 312 -23.52 1.34 -27.74
C ILE A 312 -23.88 1.67 -26.28
N ARG A 313 -22.96 2.32 -25.58
CA ARG A 313 -23.18 2.90 -24.25
C ARG A 313 -22.47 4.25 -24.20
N GLY A 314 -23.22 5.29 -23.82
CA GLY A 314 -22.67 6.64 -23.67
C GLY A 314 -21.69 6.77 -22.47
N PRO A 315 -20.95 7.87 -22.42
CA PRO A 315 -20.03 8.12 -21.32
C PRO A 315 -20.77 8.21 -19.98
N ARG A 316 -20.14 7.73 -18.92
CA ARG A 316 -20.69 7.79 -17.56
C ARG A 316 -19.66 8.41 -16.63
N ARG A 317 -20.12 9.31 -15.79
CA ARG A 317 -19.32 9.88 -14.72
C ARG A 317 -20.11 9.81 -13.42
N ILE A 318 -19.49 9.19 -12.40
CA ILE A 318 -20.11 8.99 -11.10
C ILE A 318 -19.11 9.45 -10.05
N THR A 319 -19.62 10.09 -9.02
CA THR A 319 -18.81 10.50 -7.86
C THR A 319 -19.56 10.08 -6.59
N ASP A 320 -18.83 9.55 -5.64
CA ASP A 320 -19.34 9.13 -4.34
C ASP A 320 -18.36 9.53 -3.23
N THR A 321 -18.82 9.53 -1.99
CA THR A 321 -18.00 9.85 -0.83
C THR A 321 -18.07 8.73 0.19
N GLY A 322 -16.98 8.53 0.93
CA GLY A 322 -16.91 7.45 1.91
C GLY A 322 -15.86 7.70 2.98
N VAL A 323 -15.54 6.63 3.68
CA VAL A 323 -14.47 6.58 4.67
C VAL A 323 -13.45 5.54 4.23
N GLY A 324 -12.18 5.88 4.37
CA GLY A 324 -11.07 5.01 4.02
C GLY A 324 -9.99 4.97 5.10
N PHE A 325 -9.09 4.04 4.95
CA PHE A 325 -7.94 3.86 5.81
C PHE A 325 -6.68 3.76 4.97
N LEU A 326 -5.57 4.35 5.46
CA LEU A 326 -4.23 4.14 4.91
C LEU A 326 -3.28 3.78 6.04
N GLY A 327 -2.61 2.63 5.90
CA GLY A 327 -1.53 2.17 6.75
C GLY A 327 -0.20 2.23 6.01
N ASP A 328 0.88 2.64 6.69
CA ASP A 328 2.23 2.75 6.13
C ASP A 328 3.24 2.22 7.14
N LEU A 329 3.89 1.12 6.78
CA LEU A 329 4.99 0.53 7.54
C LEU A 329 6.28 0.61 6.73
N ASN A 330 7.36 0.97 7.41
CA ASN A 330 8.70 0.88 6.85
C ASN A 330 9.66 0.32 7.88
N TYR A 331 10.60 -0.46 7.40
CA TYR A 331 11.76 -0.92 8.16
C TYR A 331 13.02 -0.71 7.31
N SER A 332 14.00 -0.02 7.85
CA SER A 332 15.22 0.37 7.12
C SER A 332 16.48 0.12 7.96
N VAL A 333 17.52 -0.29 7.28
CA VAL A 333 18.89 -0.34 7.80
C VAL A 333 19.69 0.77 7.12
N SER A 334 20.42 1.54 7.90
CA SER A 334 21.22 2.66 7.39
C SER A 334 22.68 2.51 7.78
N ARG A 335 23.59 2.90 6.87
CA ARG A 335 25.03 2.95 7.11
C ARG A 335 25.54 4.36 6.94
N ARG A 336 26.31 4.84 7.91
CA ARG A 336 26.92 6.16 7.88
C ARG A 336 28.04 6.20 6.84
N LEU A 337 27.96 7.13 5.89
CA LEU A 337 28.97 7.40 4.86
C LEU A 337 29.91 8.51 5.28
N THR A 338 29.34 9.63 5.75
CA THR A 338 30.06 10.80 6.25
C THR A 338 29.45 11.27 7.56
N LYS A 339 29.89 12.42 8.10
CA LYS A 339 29.28 13.00 9.30
C LYS A 339 27.79 13.28 9.12
N SER A 340 27.36 13.69 7.93
CA SER A 340 25.99 14.14 7.64
C SER A 340 25.22 13.17 6.74
N TRP A 341 25.84 12.22 6.04
CA TRP A 341 25.19 11.36 5.06
C TRP A 341 25.13 9.90 5.45
N TRP A 342 23.97 9.30 5.22
CA TRP A 342 23.67 7.89 5.47
C TRP A 342 23.09 7.24 4.21
N LEU A 343 23.59 6.06 3.87
CA LEU A 343 22.96 5.18 2.88
C LEU A 343 21.89 4.36 3.59
N ARG A 344 20.70 4.28 3.00
CA ARG A 344 19.54 3.55 3.54
C ARG A 344 19.12 2.44 2.59
N ALA A 345 18.73 1.30 3.15
CA ALA A 345 18.05 0.24 2.43
C ALA A 345 16.95 -0.30 3.33
N GLY A 346 15.78 -0.60 2.76
CA GLY A 346 14.65 -1.02 3.59
C GLY A 346 13.53 -1.66 2.80
N TYR A 347 12.44 -1.90 3.51
CA TYR A 347 11.23 -2.50 2.99
C TYR A 347 10.00 -1.72 3.44
N ASN A 348 9.05 -1.56 2.53
CA ASN A 348 7.83 -0.81 2.74
C ASN A 348 6.61 -1.69 2.57
N MET A 349 5.57 -1.38 3.32
CA MET A 349 4.24 -1.96 3.19
C MET A 349 3.22 -0.84 3.33
N ILE A 350 2.32 -0.71 2.37
CA ILE A 350 1.30 0.33 2.34
C ILE A 350 -0.05 -0.33 2.08
N TRP A 351 -1.06 -0.02 2.89
CA TRP A 351 -2.43 -0.49 2.73
C TRP A 351 -3.34 0.69 2.50
N LEU A 352 -4.23 0.57 1.53
CA LEU A 352 -5.34 1.48 1.34
C LEU A 352 -6.64 0.67 1.39
N SER A 353 -7.68 1.23 1.97
CA SER A 353 -9.04 0.71 1.88
C SER A 353 -10.05 1.83 1.71
N GLY A 354 -11.24 1.51 1.21
CA GLY A 354 -12.24 2.51 0.89
C GLY A 354 -11.95 3.26 -0.41
N VAL A 355 -11.35 2.57 -1.39
CA VAL A 355 -11.02 3.09 -2.72
C VAL A 355 -11.89 2.44 -3.80
N ALA A 356 -12.00 3.08 -4.96
CA ALA A 356 -12.68 2.54 -6.12
C ALA A 356 -11.63 1.96 -7.09
N LEU A 357 -11.72 0.66 -7.37
CA LEU A 357 -10.83 -0.02 -8.31
C LEU A 357 -11.42 0.02 -9.72
N ALA A 358 -10.62 0.38 -10.73
CA ALA A 358 -11.10 0.56 -12.09
C ALA A 358 -11.68 -0.72 -12.72
N PRO A 359 -11.07 -1.92 -12.57
CA PRO A 359 -11.65 -3.15 -13.12
C PRO A 359 -13.01 -3.52 -12.50
N ASP A 360 -13.28 -3.12 -11.26
CA ASP A 360 -14.54 -3.41 -10.59
C ASP A 360 -15.69 -2.48 -11.03
N GLN A 361 -15.39 -1.45 -11.83
CA GLN A 361 -16.39 -0.56 -12.41
C GLN A 361 -16.87 -1.02 -13.79
N TRP A 362 -16.30 -2.07 -14.37
CA TRP A 362 -16.85 -2.66 -15.59
C TRP A 362 -18.21 -3.29 -15.30
N ASP A 363 -19.21 -2.76 -15.97
CA ASP A 363 -20.59 -3.27 -15.90
C ASP A 363 -20.99 -3.82 -17.26
N PHE A 364 -21.14 -5.14 -17.34
CA PHE A 364 -21.51 -5.87 -18.57
C PHE A 364 -23.02 -6.09 -18.68
N THR A 365 -23.84 -5.55 -17.81
CA THR A 365 -25.30 -5.63 -17.90
C THR A 365 -25.83 -4.71 -19.00
N ASN A 366 -27.02 -4.97 -19.49
CA ASN A 366 -27.72 -4.14 -20.47
C ASN A 366 -29.10 -3.73 -19.92
N THR A 367 -29.05 -2.78 -18.98
CA THR A 367 -30.22 -2.18 -18.33
C THR A 367 -30.15 -0.66 -18.40
N PRO A 368 -31.24 0.08 -18.23
CA PRO A 368 -31.24 1.55 -18.19
C PRO A 368 -30.32 2.13 -17.10
N THR A 369 -30.07 1.35 -16.03
CA THR A 369 -29.25 1.74 -14.90
C THR A 369 -27.81 1.21 -14.96
N SER A 370 -27.45 0.51 -16.03
CA SER A 370 -26.10 -0.05 -16.20
C SER A 370 -25.04 1.04 -16.19
N GLY A 371 -24.00 0.83 -15.40
CA GLY A 371 -22.86 1.76 -15.23
C GLY A 371 -23.23 3.05 -14.50
N THR A 372 -24.31 3.09 -13.72
CA THR A 372 -24.73 4.26 -12.93
C THR A 372 -24.42 4.16 -11.44
N THR A 373 -23.85 3.05 -10.99
CA THR A 373 -23.41 2.83 -9.60
C THR A 373 -21.89 2.78 -9.54
N LEU A 374 -21.32 3.34 -8.48
CA LEU A 374 -19.89 3.26 -8.21
C LEU A 374 -19.66 2.14 -7.19
N VAL A 375 -18.78 1.21 -7.53
CA VAL A 375 -18.33 0.16 -6.60
C VAL A 375 -17.15 0.71 -5.81
N GLY A 376 -17.42 1.16 -4.58
CA GLY A 376 -16.43 1.63 -3.62
C GLY A 376 -16.07 0.52 -2.61
N GLY A 377 -15.17 0.83 -1.67
CA GLY A 377 -14.79 -0.09 -0.59
C GLY A 377 -13.72 -1.09 -0.97
N GLY A 378 -13.12 -0.96 -2.15
CA GLY A 378 -11.96 -1.74 -2.54
C GLY A 378 -10.74 -1.50 -1.65
N GLY A 379 -9.77 -2.41 -1.71
CA GLY A 379 -8.49 -2.32 -0.99
C GLY A 379 -7.31 -2.49 -1.93
N VAL A 380 -6.16 -1.94 -1.53
CA VAL A 380 -4.88 -2.06 -2.24
C VAL A 380 -3.78 -2.31 -1.23
N PHE A 381 -2.93 -3.28 -1.50
CA PHE A 381 -1.72 -3.52 -0.75
C PHE A 381 -0.50 -3.38 -1.67
N LEU A 382 0.43 -2.50 -1.26
CA LEU A 382 1.70 -2.33 -1.95
C LEU A 382 2.82 -2.71 -0.99
N HIS A 383 3.81 -3.42 -1.49
CA HIS A 383 4.98 -3.76 -0.71
C HIS A 383 6.24 -3.85 -1.58
N GLY A 384 7.39 -3.61 -0.99
CA GLY A 384 8.64 -3.73 -1.73
C GLY A 384 9.81 -3.02 -1.09
N ALA A 385 10.93 -3.06 -1.79
CA ALA A 385 12.20 -2.55 -1.33
C ALA A 385 12.37 -1.06 -1.59
N ASN A 386 13.18 -0.41 -0.76
CA ASN A 386 13.71 0.93 -1.02
C ASN A 386 15.22 0.99 -0.83
N LEU A 387 15.84 1.88 -1.58
CA LEU A 387 17.25 2.25 -1.46
C LEU A 387 17.35 3.78 -1.55
N GLY A 388 18.08 4.40 -0.63
CA GLY A 388 18.10 5.85 -0.58
C GLY A 388 19.23 6.45 0.23
N LEU A 389 19.16 7.75 0.36
CA LEU A 389 20.09 8.58 1.12
C LEU A 389 19.34 9.37 2.17
N GLU A 390 19.97 9.53 3.31
CA GLU A 390 19.52 10.42 4.37
C GLU A 390 20.63 11.41 4.71
N ALA A 391 20.31 12.69 4.71
CA ALA A 391 21.18 13.77 5.16
C ALA A 391 20.69 14.33 6.50
N ARG A 392 21.64 14.68 7.40
CA ARG A 392 21.37 15.30 8.71
C ARG A 392 22.39 16.39 8.97
N TRP A 393 21.95 17.59 9.39
CA TRP A 393 22.80 18.75 9.67
C TRP A 393 22.21 19.67 10.72
#